data_5aebee073ea9b496e759f33f556638f7
#
_entry.id   5aebee073ea9b496e759f33f556638f7
#
_cell.length_a   1.000
_cell.length_b   1.000
_cell.length_c   1.000
_cell.angle_alpha   90.00
_cell.angle_beta   90.00
_cell.angle_gamma   90.00
#
_symmetry.space_group_name_H-M   'P 1'
#
loop_
_entity.id
_entity.type
_entity.pdbx_description
1 polymer ?
#
loop_
_entity_poly.entity_id
_entity_poly.type
_entity_poly.pdbx_seq_one_letter_code
_entity_poly.pdbx_strand_id
1 'polypeptide(L)'
;ESIDEIDPITGDVISEQPIQHITIYPAKHYIADMSTRDQAFAEIKSDLAAQLTKLRLEGKVLEAYRLEQRVNYDIDMIQEIGFVNGIENYSRYFDGRKAGDKPYTLIDHFIENAKTFGDGSFLTVIDESHITVPQIRGMYNGDQARKKTLVDYGFRLPSALDNRPLKFEEFSRLMDTM
;
A
#
# COMPACT_ATOMS: atom_id res chain seq x y z
N GLU A 1 21.96 31.60 -0.83
CA GLU A 1 21.69 30.45 0.07
C GLU A 1 22.19 29.20 -0.63
N SER A 2 22.92 28.33 0.11
CA SER A 2 23.46 27.06 -0.38
C SER A 2 22.83 25.90 0.35
N ILE A 3 22.86 24.73 -0.26
CA ILE A 3 22.49 23.46 0.40
C ILE A 3 23.76 22.65 0.50
N ASP A 4 24.16 22.31 1.71
CA ASP A 4 25.40 21.59 1.97
C ASP A 4 25.08 20.24 2.63
N GLU A 5 25.85 19.20 2.30
CA GLU A 5 25.77 17.91 2.96
C GLU A 5 26.57 17.98 4.26
N ILE A 6 25.94 17.59 5.36
CA ILE A 6 26.54 17.64 6.70
C ILE A 6 26.64 16.23 7.32
N ASP A 7 27.67 16.01 8.12
CA ASP A 7 27.72 14.83 8.99
C ASP A 7 26.64 14.96 10.08
N PRO A 8 25.71 14.00 10.16
CA PRO A 8 24.62 14.09 11.14
C PRO A 8 25.06 13.94 12.61
N ILE A 9 26.31 13.51 12.84
CA ILE A 9 26.86 13.31 14.20
C ILE A 9 27.65 14.54 14.64
N THR A 10 28.52 15.04 13.75
CA THR A 10 29.43 16.17 14.10
C THR A 10 28.87 17.53 13.69
N GLY A 11 27.97 17.57 12.70
CA GLY A 11 27.43 18.79 12.12
C GLY A 11 28.39 19.47 11.12
N ASP A 12 29.54 18.85 10.83
CA ASP A 12 30.51 19.38 9.90
C ASP A 12 30.04 19.23 8.45
N VAL A 13 30.37 20.19 7.59
CA VAL A 13 30.08 20.11 6.15
C VAL A 13 31.00 19.09 5.50
N ILE A 14 30.41 18.07 4.85
CA ILE A 14 31.14 16.97 4.20
C ILE A 14 31.43 17.29 2.72
N SER A 15 30.52 18.01 2.07
CA SER A 15 30.63 18.29 0.63
C SER A 15 31.60 19.46 0.35
N GLU A 16 32.53 19.24 -0.58
CA GLU A 16 33.41 20.30 -1.06
C GLU A 16 32.69 21.31 -1.96
N GLN A 17 31.49 20.99 -2.45
CA GLN A 17 30.69 21.87 -3.31
C GLN A 17 29.21 21.80 -2.86
N PRO A 18 28.52 22.97 -2.89
CA PRO A 18 27.10 23.03 -2.57
C PRO A 18 26.27 22.14 -3.49
N ILE A 19 25.25 21.48 -2.93
CA ILE A 19 24.30 20.69 -3.70
C ILE A 19 23.47 21.64 -4.56
N GLN A 20 23.54 21.49 -5.87
CA GLN A 20 22.81 22.36 -6.81
C GLN A 20 21.32 22.05 -6.90
N HIS A 21 20.95 20.81 -6.64
CA HIS A 21 19.57 20.37 -6.71
C HIS A 21 19.32 19.25 -5.71
N ILE A 22 18.21 19.34 -4.98
CA ILE A 22 17.70 18.29 -4.09
C ILE A 22 16.22 18.10 -4.32
N THR A 23 15.78 16.86 -4.41
CA THR A 23 14.36 16.51 -4.51
C THR A 23 13.87 16.03 -3.16
N ILE A 24 12.93 16.78 -2.59
CA ILE A 24 12.26 16.39 -1.34
C ILE A 24 10.93 15.74 -1.72
N TYR A 25 10.85 14.42 -1.50
CA TYR A 25 9.63 13.67 -1.74
C TYR A 25 8.62 13.86 -0.62
N PRO A 26 7.31 13.90 -0.92
CA PRO A 26 6.29 13.95 0.12
C PRO A 26 6.33 12.68 0.97
N ALA A 27 6.09 12.83 2.28
CA ALA A 27 6.02 11.71 3.23
C ALA A 27 4.67 10.94 3.11
N LYS A 28 4.18 10.75 1.89
CA LYS A 28 2.94 10.02 1.59
C LYS A 28 3.26 8.86 0.65
N HIS A 29 2.75 7.67 0.99
CA HIS A 29 3.11 6.44 0.29
C HIS A 29 2.39 6.19 -1.04
N TYR A 30 1.30 6.92 -1.34
CA TYR A 30 0.50 6.68 -2.53
C TYR A 30 0.51 7.94 -3.41
N ILE A 31 1.42 7.94 -4.38
CA ILE A 31 1.39 8.88 -5.50
C ILE A 31 0.96 8.07 -6.71
N ALA A 32 -0.31 8.19 -7.09
CA ALA A 32 -0.81 7.55 -8.30
C ALA A 32 -0.26 8.26 -9.53
N ASP A 33 0.17 7.49 -10.52
CA ASP A 33 0.46 8.02 -11.85
C ASP A 33 -0.84 8.61 -12.43
N MET A 34 -0.76 9.86 -12.84
CA MET A 34 -1.92 10.57 -13.42
C MET A 34 -2.46 9.87 -14.68
N SER A 35 -1.62 9.14 -15.41
CA SER A 35 -2.02 8.42 -16.63
C SER A 35 -2.90 7.20 -16.37
N THR A 36 -2.78 6.55 -15.20
CA THR A 36 -3.56 5.37 -14.81
C THR A 36 -4.78 5.72 -13.97
N ARG A 37 -4.90 6.97 -13.56
CA ARG A 37 -5.89 7.44 -12.60
C ARG A 37 -7.33 7.24 -13.05
N ASP A 38 -7.64 7.61 -14.30
CA ASP A 38 -9.01 7.52 -14.84
C ASP A 38 -9.47 6.07 -14.96
N GLN A 39 -8.55 5.17 -15.34
CA GLN A 39 -8.82 3.73 -15.38
C GLN A 39 -9.09 3.20 -13.97
N ALA A 40 -8.26 3.57 -12.99
CA ALA A 40 -8.44 3.15 -11.60
C ALA A 40 -9.82 3.59 -11.05
N PHE A 41 -10.24 4.82 -11.31
CA PHE A 41 -11.58 5.29 -10.91
C PHE A 41 -12.72 4.54 -11.61
N ALA A 42 -12.57 4.21 -12.88
CA ALA A 42 -13.56 3.41 -13.60
C ALA A 42 -13.69 2.01 -12.98
N GLU A 43 -12.59 1.36 -12.65
CA GLU A 43 -12.57 0.07 -11.98
C GLU A 43 -13.18 0.13 -10.56
N ILE A 44 -12.83 1.15 -9.76
CA ILE A 44 -13.43 1.37 -8.43
C ILE A 44 -14.95 1.52 -8.52
N LYS A 45 -15.45 2.31 -9.48
CA LYS A 45 -16.89 2.50 -9.70
C LYS A 45 -17.58 1.22 -10.15
N SER A 46 -16.93 0.44 -11.00
CA SER A 46 -17.44 -0.88 -11.44
C SER A 46 -17.56 -1.86 -10.27
N ASP A 47 -16.52 -1.98 -9.46
CA ASP A 47 -16.53 -2.85 -8.27
C ASP A 47 -17.53 -2.38 -7.22
N LEU A 48 -17.69 -1.06 -7.06
CA LEU A 48 -18.73 -0.49 -6.21
C LEU A 48 -20.13 -0.92 -6.68
N ALA A 49 -20.45 -0.76 -7.96
CA ALA A 49 -21.75 -1.13 -8.51
C ALA A 49 -22.07 -2.62 -8.29
N ALA A 50 -21.06 -3.49 -8.51
CA ALA A 50 -21.19 -4.93 -8.25
C ALA A 50 -21.45 -5.23 -6.77
N GLN A 51 -20.70 -4.60 -5.86
CA GLN A 51 -20.87 -4.80 -4.42
C GLN A 51 -22.19 -4.25 -3.90
N LEU A 52 -22.64 -3.10 -4.39
CA LEU A 52 -23.95 -2.55 -4.04
C LEU A 52 -25.08 -3.48 -4.46
N THR A 53 -25.01 -4.03 -5.67
CA THR A 53 -25.99 -5.02 -6.15
C THR A 53 -26.03 -6.23 -5.23
N LYS A 54 -24.87 -6.78 -4.86
CA LYS A 54 -24.76 -7.91 -3.93
C LYS A 54 -25.40 -7.59 -2.57
N LEU A 55 -25.01 -6.47 -1.95
CA LEU A 55 -25.55 -6.09 -0.63
C LEU A 55 -27.07 -5.87 -0.65
N ARG A 56 -27.60 -5.27 -1.72
CA ARG A 56 -29.03 -5.07 -1.88
C ARG A 56 -29.78 -6.39 -2.03
N LEU A 57 -29.24 -7.37 -2.78
CA LEU A 57 -29.80 -8.72 -2.90
C LEU A 57 -29.78 -9.49 -1.57
N GLU A 58 -28.79 -9.24 -0.72
CA GLU A 58 -28.70 -9.80 0.64
C GLU A 58 -29.60 -9.06 1.66
N GLY A 59 -30.38 -8.07 1.25
CA GLY A 59 -31.22 -7.26 2.13
C GLY A 59 -30.45 -6.23 2.98
N LYS A 60 -29.17 -6.06 2.76
CA LYS A 60 -28.27 -5.14 3.49
C LYS A 60 -28.33 -3.72 2.87
N VAL A 61 -29.49 -3.10 2.95
CA VAL A 61 -29.73 -1.78 2.30
C VAL A 61 -28.94 -0.66 2.97
N LEU A 62 -28.80 -0.70 4.30
CA LEU A 62 -28.05 0.32 5.05
C LEU A 62 -26.54 0.24 4.77
N GLU A 63 -26.01 -0.97 4.69
CA GLU A 63 -24.64 -1.24 4.33
C GLU A 63 -24.31 -0.78 2.90
N ALA A 64 -25.23 -1.03 1.96
CA ALA A 64 -25.10 -0.58 0.59
C ALA A 64 -25.08 0.95 0.52
N TYR A 65 -26.01 1.65 1.20
CA TYR A 65 -26.04 3.12 1.24
C TYR A 65 -24.76 3.69 1.84
N ARG A 66 -24.29 3.15 2.96
CA ARG A 66 -23.05 3.58 3.62
C ARG A 66 -21.83 3.42 2.72
N LEU A 67 -21.71 2.28 2.06
CA LEU A 67 -20.62 2.00 1.14
C LEU A 67 -20.61 2.97 -0.04
N GLU A 68 -21.78 3.22 -0.63
CA GLU A 68 -21.94 4.14 -1.76
C GLU A 68 -21.50 5.56 -1.40
N GLN A 69 -21.98 6.08 -0.27
CA GLN A 69 -21.59 7.40 0.23
C GLN A 69 -20.07 7.48 0.49
N ARG A 70 -19.52 6.46 1.15
CA ARG A 70 -18.10 6.44 1.51
C ARG A 70 -17.20 6.41 0.27
N VAL A 71 -17.48 5.54 -0.69
CA VAL A 71 -16.61 5.38 -1.87
C VAL A 71 -16.69 6.59 -2.77
N ASN A 72 -17.88 7.18 -2.98
CA ASN A 72 -18.01 8.41 -3.75
C ASN A 72 -17.25 9.57 -3.11
N TYR A 73 -17.38 9.76 -1.81
CA TYR A 73 -16.59 10.75 -1.07
C TYR A 73 -15.06 10.51 -1.22
N ASP A 74 -14.62 9.24 -1.10
CA ASP A 74 -13.20 8.92 -1.23
C ASP A 74 -12.69 9.23 -2.66
N ILE A 75 -13.48 8.94 -3.70
CA ILE A 75 -13.15 9.27 -5.10
C ILE A 75 -13.02 10.78 -5.28
N ASP A 76 -14.01 11.56 -4.82
CA ASP A 76 -14.00 13.01 -4.94
C ASP A 76 -12.77 13.61 -4.25
N MET A 77 -12.46 13.17 -3.04
CA MET A 77 -11.25 13.61 -2.30
C MET A 77 -9.95 13.26 -3.02
N ILE A 78 -9.85 12.05 -3.59
CA ILE A 78 -8.66 11.67 -4.35
C ILE A 78 -8.55 12.51 -5.64
N GLN A 79 -9.67 12.84 -6.28
CA GLN A 79 -9.68 13.68 -7.48
C GLN A 79 -9.27 15.13 -7.19
N GLU A 80 -9.76 15.72 -6.12
CA GLU A 80 -9.52 17.12 -5.79
C GLU A 80 -8.18 17.37 -5.10
N ILE A 81 -7.83 16.51 -4.13
CA ILE A 81 -6.68 16.73 -3.23
C ILE A 81 -5.56 15.71 -3.51
N GLY A 82 -5.84 14.64 -4.25
CA GLY A 82 -4.89 13.54 -4.50
C GLY A 82 -4.74 12.57 -3.32
N PHE A 83 -5.53 12.72 -2.26
CA PHE A 83 -5.42 11.91 -1.05
C PHE A 83 -6.74 11.82 -0.28
N VAL A 84 -6.95 10.67 0.37
CA VAL A 84 -8.00 10.46 1.38
C VAL A 84 -7.49 9.51 2.48
N ASN A 85 -8.00 9.65 3.68
CA ASN A 85 -7.72 8.72 4.76
C ASN A 85 -8.30 7.33 4.43
N GLY A 86 -7.41 6.34 4.27
CA GLY A 86 -7.77 5.00 3.85
C GLY A 86 -7.55 4.75 2.35
N ILE A 87 -6.80 5.62 1.65
CA ILE A 87 -6.45 5.47 0.23
C ILE A 87 -5.79 4.11 -0.05
N GLU A 88 -5.09 3.54 0.94
CA GLU A 88 -4.47 2.22 0.87
C GLU A 88 -5.48 1.09 0.56
N ASN A 89 -6.77 1.28 0.87
CA ASN A 89 -7.82 0.31 0.55
C ASN A 89 -8.12 0.23 -0.95
N TYR A 90 -7.63 1.20 -1.71
CA TYR A 90 -7.75 1.29 -3.17
C TYR A 90 -6.41 1.00 -3.88
N SER A 91 -5.36 0.63 -3.14
CA SER A 91 -3.99 0.51 -3.67
C SER A 91 -3.89 -0.36 -4.92
N ARG A 92 -4.61 -1.51 -4.99
CA ARG A 92 -4.55 -2.42 -6.12
C ARG A 92 -4.96 -1.79 -7.47
N TYR A 93 -5.87 -0.80 -7.45
CA TYR A 93 -6.30 -0.12 -8.66
C TYR A 93 -5.24 0.83 -9.20
N PHE A 94 -4.44 1.42 -8.30
CA PHE A 94 -3.40 2.36 -8.66
C PHE A 94 -2.06 1.69 -9.00
N ASP A 95 -1.79 0.50 -8.46
CA ASP A 95 -0.55 -0.24 -8.69
C ASP A 95 -0.71 -1.39 -9.72
N GLY A 96 -1.90 -1.51 -10.34
CA GLY A 96 -2.17 -2.46 -11.41
C GLY A 96 -2.24 -3.93 -10.98
N ARG A 97 -2.32 -4.22 -9.68
CA ARG A 97 -2.47 -5.59 -9.18
C ARG A 97 -3.88 -6.12 -9.40
N LYS A 98 -3.97 -7.43 -9.57
CA LYS A 98 -5.25 -8.14 -9.58
C LYS A 98 -5.73 -8.44 -8.16
N ALA A 99 -7.03 -8.71 -8.03
CA ALA A 99 -7.60 -9.15 -6.76
C ALA A 99 -6.89 -10.43 -6.27
N GLY A 100 -6.45 -10.43 -5.02
CA GLY A 100 -5.73 -11.54 -4.40
C GLY A 100 -4.21 -11.54 -4.57
N ASP A 101 -3.66 -10.71 -5.46
CA ASP A 101 -2.21 -10.60 -5.61
C ASP A 101 -1.54 -10.13 -4.30
N LYS A 102 -0.28 -10.54 -4.12
CA LYS A 102 0.50 -10.04 -2.98
C LYS A 102 0.74 -8.53 -3.11
N PRO A 103 0.71 -7.76 -2.03
CA PRO A 103 1.09 -6.36 -2.07
C PRO A 103 2.61 -6.21 -2.30
N TYR A 104 3.00 -5.06 -2.84
CA TYR A 104 4.39 -4.64 -2.82
C TYR A 104 4.81 -4.31 -1.39
N THR A 105 5.99 -4.77 -1.00
CA THR A 105 6.54 -4.62 0.34
C THR A 105 7.93 -4.01 0.30
N LEU A 106 8.46 -3.61 1.45
CA LEU A 106 9.83 -3.14 1.57
C LEU A 106 10.85 -4.17 1.06
N ILE A 107 10.54 -5.47 1.23
CA ILE A 107 11.39 -6.55 0.74
C ILE A 107 11.48 -6.54 -0.79
N ASP A 108 10.38 -6.26 -1.49
CA ASP A 108 10.38 -6.13 -2.95
C ASP A 108 11.29 -4.98 -3.42
N HIS A 109 11.31 -3.86 -2.69
CA HIS A 109 12.22 -2.75 -2.97
C HIS A 109 13.69 -3.13 -2.73
N PHE A 110 13.99 -3.91 -1.69
CA PHE A 110 15.35 -4.41 -1.47
C PHE A 110 15.79 -5.35 -2.57
N ILE A 111 14.90 -6.27 -3.01
CA ILE A 111 15.16 -7.19 -4.13
C ILE A 111 15.47 -6.39 -5.41
N GLU A 112 14.66 -5.39 -5.72
CA GLU A 112 14.84 -4.59 -6.93
C GLU A 112 16.11 -3.74 -6.87
N ASN A 113 16.41 -3.16 -5.72
CA ASN A 113 17.64 -2.41 -5.50
C ASN A 113 18.87 -3.30 -5.66
N ALA A 114 18.87 -4.48 -5.05
CA ALA A 114 19.98 -5.42 -5.17
C ALA A 114 20.22 -5.87 -6.62
N LYS A 115 19.18 -6.06 -7.41
CA LYS A 115 19.28 -6.37 -8.85
C LYS A 115 19.82 -5.21 -9.67
N THR A 116 19.43 -3.99 -9.33
CA THR A 116 19.78 -2.79 -10.12
C THR A 116 21.22 -2.33 -9.82
N PHE A 117 21.65 -2.38 -8.57
CA PHE A 117 22.90 -1.78 -8.12
C PHE A 117 23.92 -2.78 -7.55
N GLY A 118 23.58 -4.07 -7.47
CA GLY A 118 24.42 -5.13 -6.91
C GLY A 118 24.42 -6.40 -7.76
N ASP A 119 24.73 -7.50 -7.12
CA ASP A 119 24.74 -8.85 -7.71
C ASP A 119 23.38 -9.57 -7.63
N GLY A 120 22.34 -8.87 -7.17
CA GLY A 120 21.00 -9.41 -6.99
C GLY A 120 20.76 -10.06 -5.62
N SER A 121 21.76 -10.04 -4.72
CA SER A 121 21.65 -10.61 -3.38
C SER A 121 21.70 -9.53 -2.28
N PHE A 122 21.10 -9.82 -1.13
CA PHE A 122 21.24 -9.05 0.08
C PHE A 122 21.00 -9.94 1.31
N LEU A 123 21.62 -9.59 2.43
CA LEU A 123 21.46 -10.33 3.67
C LEU A 123 20.29 -9.75 4.48
N THR A 124 19.35 -10.60 4.87
CA THR A 124 18.30 -10.25 5.82
C THR A 124 18.62 -10.78 7.21
N VAL A 125 18.72 -9.89 8.17
CA VAL A 125 18.89 -10.24 9.59
C VAL A 125 17.59 -9.94 10.33
N ILE A 126 16.98 -10.96 10.92
CA ILE A 126 15.74 -10.83 11.71
C ILE A 126 16.11 -10.85 13.19
N ASP A 127 16.11 -9.65 13.78
CA ASP A 127 16.31 -9.52 15.22
C ASP A 127 15.10 -10.05 16.00
N GLU A 128 15.36 -10.62 17.18
CA GLU A 128 14.32 -11.24 18.02
C GLU A 128 13.40 -12.19 17.24
N SER A 129 13.99 -13.02 16.39
CA SER A 129 13.26 -13.88 15.43
C SER A 129 12.23 -14.79 16.10
N HIS A 130 12.47 -15.18 17.36
CA HIS A 130 11.54 -15.99 18.15
C HIS A 130 10.20 -15.25 18.46
N ILE A 131 10.19 -13.91 18.38
CA ILE A 131 8.99 -13.09 18.51
C ILE A 131 8.51 -12.63 17.12
N THR A 132 9.42 -12.11 16.30
CA THR A 132 9.11 -11.48 15.01
C THR A 132 8.50 -12.48 14.02
N VAL A 133 9.06 -13.68 13.89
CA VAL A 133 8.57 -14.69 12.93
C VAL A 133 7.15 -15.19 13.28
N PRO A 134 6.80 -15.51 14.54
CA PRO A 134 5.42 -15.81 14.92
C PRO A 134 4.45 -14.63 14.67
N GLN A 135 4.87 -13.39 14.87
CA GLN A 135 4.04 -12.22 14.55
C GLN A 135 3.74 -12.14 13.06
N ILE A 136 4.75 -12.25 12.20
CA ILE A 136 4.57 -12.27 10.73
C ILE A 136 3.59 -13.38 10.33
N ARG A 137 3.68 -14.56 10.94
CA ARG A 137 2.76 -15.68 10.67
C ARG A 137 1.31 -15.36 11.03
N GLY A 138 1.08 -14.62 12.12
CA GLY A 138 -0.26 -14.26 12.59
C GLY A 138 -0.90 -13.05 11.90
N MET A 139 -0.09 -12.13 11.36
CA MET A 139 -0.56 -10.83 10.86
C MET A 139 -1.62 -10.93 9.77
N TYR A 140 -1.43 -11.81 8.79
CA TYR A 140 -2.36 -11.97 7.68
C TYR A 140 -3.79 -12.31 8.15
N ASN A 141 -3.93 -13.32 8.98
CA ASN A 141 -5.25 -13.79 9.43
C ASN A 141 -5.97 -12.74 10.28
N GLY A 142 -5.25 -12.04 11.16
CA GLY A 142 -5.80 -10.96 11.97
C GLY A 142 -6.30 -9.78 11.13
N ASP A 143 -5.51 -9.36 10.14
CA ASP A 143 -5.89 -8.27 9.23
C ASP A 143 -7.09 -8.66 8.36
N GLN A 144 -7.11 -9.87 7.81
CA GLN A 144 -8.21 -10.38 6.99
C GLN A 144 -9.53 -10.45 7.79
N ALA A 145 -9.50 -10.96 9.02
CA ALA A 145 -10.68 -11.04 9.87
C ALA A 145 -11.28 -9.65 10.14
N ARG A 146 -10.44 -8.67 10.48
CA ARG A 146 -10.85 -7.28 10.70
C ARG A 146 -11.43 -6.66 9.43
N LYS A 147 -10.76 -6.77 8.31
CA LYS A 147 -11.19 -6.16 7.04
C LYS A 147 -12.43 -6.82 6.48
N LYS A 148 -12.58 -8.14 6.63
CA LYS A 148 -13.80 -8.84 6.24
C LYS A 148 -15.02 -8.26 6.96
N THR A 149 -14.93 -8.02 8.26
CA THR A 149 -15.99 -7.35 9.02
C THR A 149 -16.31 -5.98 8.43
N LEU A 150 -15.31 -5.16 8.10
CA LEU A 150 -15.54 -3.85 7.49
C LEU A 150 -16.22 -3.93 6.13
N VAL A 151 -15.89 -4.92 5.31
CA VAL A 151 -16.53 -5.17 4.01
C VAL A 151 -17.98 -5.66 4.19
N ASP A 152 -18.21 -6.61 5.09
CA ASP A 152 -19.53 -7.22 5.34
C ASP A 152 -20.55 -6.20 5.86
N TYR A 153 -20.08 -5.17 6.58
CA TYR A 153 -20.89 -4.07 7.11
C TYR A 153 -20.88 -2.79 6.26
N GLY A 154 -20.37 -2.84 5.03
CA GLY A 154 -20.41 -1.72 4.08
C GLY A 154 -19.50 -0.54 4.43
N PHE A 155 -18.45 -0.73 5.20
CA PHE A 155 -17.47 0.32 5.52
C PHE A 155 -16.32 0.38 4.51
N ARG A 156 -16.08 -0.70 3.75
CA ARG A 156 -14.99 -0.80 2.77
C ARG A 156 -15.42 -1.64 1.58
N LEU A 157 -14.83 -1.36 0.40
CA LEU A 157 -14.90 -2.26 -0.75
C LEU A 157 -14.12 -3.55 -0.49
N PRO A 158 -14.43 -4.65 -1.18
CA PRO A 158 -13.64 -5.88 -1.12
C PRO A 158 -12.15 -5.69 -1.43
N SER A 159 -11.78 -4.69 -2.23
CA SER A 159 -10.39 -4.30 -2.52
C SER A 159 -9.55 -4.00 -1.29
N ALA A 160 -10.17 -3.62 -0.18
CA ALA A 160 -9.47 -3.44 1.09
C ALA A 160 -8.76 -4.72 1.58
N LEU A 161 -9.24 -5.89 1.17
CA LEU A 161 -8.64 -7.19 1.50
C LEU A 161 -7.30 -7.42 0.79
N ASP A 162 -7.05 -6.69 -0.31
CA ASP A 162 -5.82 -6.79 -1.11
C ASP A 162 -4.67 -5.91 -0.58
N ASN A 163 -4.99 -4.90 0.23
CA ASN A 163 -4.00 -4.19 1.04
C ASN A 163 -3.79 -4.95 2.35
N ARG A 164 -2.87 -5.88 2.37
CA ARG A 164 -2.71 -6.87 3.43
C ARG A 164 -1.25 -7.15 3.74
N PRO A 165 -0.93 -7.64 4.93
CA PRO A 165 0.37 -8.26 5.16
C PRO A 165 0.60 -9.44 4.22
N LEU A 166 1.87 -9.79 3.99
CA LEU A 166 2.21 -11.03 3.30
C LEU A 166 1.64 -12.23 4.05
N LYS A 167 1.21 -13.24 3.30
CA LYS A 167 1.04 -14.57 3.89
C LYS A 167 2.41 -15.10 4.29
N PHE A 168 2.46 -15.97 5.30
CA PHE A 168 3.73 -16.51 5.76
C PHE A 168 4.49 -17.24 4.66
N GLU A 169 3.78 -17.97 3.80
CA GLU A 169 4.38 -18.66 2.65
C GLU A 169 4.95 -17.69 1.60
N GLU A 170 4.31 -16.54 1.41
CA GLU A 170 4.82 -15.48 0.52
C GLU A 170 6.10 -14.86 1.11
N PHE A 171 6.09 -14.59 2.41
CA PHE A 171 7.27 -14.12 3.13
C PHE A 171 8.43 -15.13 3.04
N SER A 172 8.18 -16.42 3.35
CA SER A 172 9.20 -17.46 3.29
C SER A 172 9.83 -17.58 1.90
N ARG A 173 9.00 -17.54 0.83
CA ARG A 173 9.52 -17.59 -0.54
C ARG A 173 10.43 -16.41 -0.88
N LEU A 174 10.11 -15.21 -0.39
CA LEU A 174 10.96 -14.05 -0.58
C LEU A 174 12.28 -14.19 0.17
N MET A 175 12.31 -14.89 1.33
CA MET A 175 13.54 -15.17 2.07
C MET A 175 14.36 -16.28 1.44
N ASP A 176 13.74 -17.28 0.81
CA ASP A 176 14.44 -18.42 0.17
C ASP A 176 15.10 -18.03 -1.18
N THR A 177 14.74 -16.89 -1.75
CA THR A 177 15.31 -16.40 -3.03
C THR A 177 16.47 -15.43 -2.86
N MET A 178 16.95 -15.28 -1.62
CA MET A 178 18.05 -14.38 -1.26
C MET A 178 19.37 -15.08 -1.00
#